data_cee2941795d6b807eae7265e0216f001
#
_entry.id   cee2941795d6b807eae7265e0216f001
#
_cell.length_a   1.000
_cell.length_b   1.000
_cell.length_c   1.000
_cell.angle_alpha   90.00
_cell.angle_beta   90.00
_cell.angle_gamma   90.00
#
_symmetry.space_group_name_H-M   'P 1'
#
loop_
_entity.id
_entity.type
_entity.pdbx_description
1 polymer ?
#
loop_
_entity_poly.entity_id
_entity_poly.type
_entity_poly.pdbx_seq_one_letter_code
_entity_poly.pdbx_strand_id
1 'polypeptide(L)'
;MKVENPGSFLDHFLRQTRIHHVQLSGMADMKANMMLTVASVVLTFTVGYLADPAFQWAALTLIAFCFASIVAAIYSVMPRVPLPSKNGARHDMKDPNYNPLFFGTFIHMTLEEYNEVMEHAVNDPSEAVELMVREIYTLGCFLAYRKYRYLRWAYLLFLSGLLIAGLVQALCVLLLNLGIEPWHIHLVPASPAGG
;
A
#
# COMPACT_ATOMS: atom_id res chain seq x y z
N MET A 1 6.70 -7.91 -29.95
CA MET A 1 5.54 -7.29 -30.63
C MET A 1 6.05 -6.60 -31.87
N LYS A 2 5.48 -6.87 -33.05
CA LYS A 2 5.98 -6.24 -34.29
C LYS A 2 5.14 -5.00 -34.57
N VAL A 3 5.77 -3.82 -34.55
CA VAL A 3 5.11 -2.55 -34.86
C VAL A 3 5.51 -2.16 -36.28
N GLU A 4 4.55 -2.15 -37.20
CA GLU A 4 4.82 -1.94 -38.64
C GLU A 4 5.08 -0.45 -38.97
N ASN A 5 4.51 0.47 -38.18
CA ASN A 5 4.74 1.92 -38.33
C ASN A 5 4.76 2.62 -36.97
N PRO A 6 5.93 2.81 -36.35
CA PRO A 6 6.06 3.64 -35.18
C PRO A 6 5.90 5.12 -35.57
N GLY A 7 4.65 5.60 -35.58
CA GLY A 7 4.33 6.99 -35.86
C GLY A 7 4.15 7.80 -34.57
N SER A 8 4.09 9.14 -34.72
CA SER A 8 3.88 10.08 -33.58
C SER A 8 2.63 9.78 -32.73
N PHE A 9 1.60 9.18 -33.34
CA PHE A 9 0.40 8.73 -32.61
C PHE A 9 0.73 7.65 -31.58
N LEU A 10 1.57 6.67 -31.92
CA LEU A 10 1.92 5.59 -31.00
C LEU A 10 2.77 6.11 -29.83
N ASP A 11 3.75 7.00 -30.10
CA ASP A 11 4.54 7.64 -29.04
C ASP A 11 3.64 8.43 -28.09
N HIS A 12 2.71 9.23 -28.63
CA HIS A 12 1.78 9.99 -27.82
C HIS A 12 0.88 9.10 -26.96
N PHE A 13 0.36 8.00 -27.55
CA PHE A 13 -0.48 7.03 -26.85
C PHE A 13 0.29 6.36 -25.69
N LEU A 14 1.50 5.87 -25.91
CA LEU A 14 2.31 5.23 -24.87
C LEU A 14 2.70 6.21 -23.77
N ARG A 15 3.11 7.41 -24.12
CA ARG A 15 3.43 8.48 -23.18
C ARG A 15 2.22 8.84 -22.31
N GLN A 16 1.04 9.01 -22.90
CA GLN A 16 -0.19 9.31 -22.17
C GLN A 16 -0.58 8.18 -21.20
N THR A 17 -0.46 6.93 -21.63
CA THR A 17 -0.72 5.77 -20.78
C THR A 17 0.24 5.69 -19.60
N ARG A 18 1.53 5.94 -19.83
CA ARG A 18 2.54 6.01 -18.76
C ARG A 18 2.24 7.11 -17.76
N ILE A 19 1.95 8.33 -18.22
CA ILE A 19 1.57 9.46 -17.37
C ILE A 19 0.35 9.09 -16.51
N HIS A 20 -0.66 8.46 -17.09
CA HIS A 20 -1.84 8.01 -16.35
C HIS A 20 -1.49 7.01 -15.25
N HIS A 21 -0.61 6.04 -15.50
CA HIS A 21 -0.15 5.10 -14.44
C HIS A 21 0.62 5.80 -13.33
N VAL A 22 1.45 6.78 -13.65
CA VAL A 22 2.18 7.58 -12.64
C VAL A 22 1.20 8.39 -11.79
N GLN A 23 0.17 9.00 -12.40
CA GLN A 23 -0.90 9.69 -11.67
C GLN A 23 -1.68 8.75 -10.76
N LEU A 24 -2.04 7.54 -11.24
CA LEU A 24 -2.69 6.52 -10.42
C LEU A 24 -1.82 6.13 -9.21
N SER A 25 -0.51 6.04 -9.38
CA SER A 25 0.44 5.80 -8.28
C SER A 25 0.37 6.93 -7.24
N GLY A 26 0.44 8.18 -7.67
CA GLY A 26 0.33 9.34 -6.77
C GLY A 26 -1.02 9.41 -6.05
N MET A 27 -2.12 9.10 -6.76
CA MET A 27 -3.44 9.03 -6.13
C MET A 27 -3.54 7.91 -5.08
N ALA A 28 -2.88 6.77 -5.30
CA ALA A 28 -2.84 5.71 -4.31
C ALA A 28 -2.09 6.15 -3.04
N ASP A 29 -0.95 6.85 -3.19
CA ASP A 29 -0.18 7.39 -2.07
C ASP A 29 -0.98 8.46 -1.30
N MET A 30 -1.69 9.34 -2.00
CA MET A 30 -2.57 10.33 -1.38
C MET A 30 -3.69 9.67 -0.56
N LYS A 31 -4.38 8.66 -1.11
CA LYS A 31 -5.42 7.91 -0.39
C LYS A 31 -4.86 7.18 0.82
N ALA A 32 -3.67 6.61 0.73
CA ALA A 32 -3.02 5.96 1.87
C ALA A 32 -2.67 6.96 2.97
N ASN A 33 -2.17 8.15 2.63
CA ASN A 33 -1.89 9.22 3.59
C ASN A 33 -3.16 9.72 4.27
N MET A 34 -4.26 9.90 3.52
CA MET A 34 -5.57 10.24 4.10
C MET A 34 -6.03 9.15 5.09
N MET A 35 -5.87 7.87 4.74
CA MET A 35 -6.22 6.76 5.63
C MET A 35 -5.37 6.75 6.90
N LEU A 36 -4.06 6.97 6.78
CA LEU A 36 -3.16 7.12 7.93
C LEU A 36 -3.62 8.23 8.87
N THR A 37 -3.94 9.39 8.32
CA THR A 37 -4.41 10.54 9.12
C THR A 37 -5.71 10.21 9.86
N VAL A 38 -6.72 9.71 9.14
CA VAL A 38 -8.02 9.38 9.74
C VAL A 38 -7.88 8.30 10.81
N ALA A 39 -7.17 7.21 10.52
CA ALA A 39 -6.98 6.12 11.48
C ALA A 39 -6.20 6.57 12.71
N SER A 40 -5.18 7.43 12.56
CA SER A 40 -4.41 7.98 13.68
C SER A 40 -5.25 8.89 14.56
N VAL A 41 -6.07 9.75 13.98
CA VAL A 41 -6.99 10.63 14.72
C VAL A 41 -8.00 9.81 15.52
N VAL A 42 -8.65 8.84 14.87
CA VAL A 42 -9.60 7.93 15.54
C VAL A 42 -8.91 7.17 16.66
N LEU A 43 -7.71 6.63 16.42
CA LEU A 43 -6.91 5.93 17.44
C LEU A 43 -6.66 6.82 18.65
N THR A 44 -6.23 8.06 18.45
CA THR A 44 -5.89 9.01 19.51
C THR A 44 -7.11 9.31 20.39
N PHE A 45 -8.27 9.56 19.79
CA PHE A 45 -9.50 9.80 20.55
C PHE A 45 -9.98 8.54 21.29
N THR A 46 -9.84 7.35 20.67
CA THR A 46 -10.32 6.09 21.24
C THR A 46 -9.54 5.67 22.47
N VAL A 47 -8.24 5.99 22.57
CA VAL A 47 -7.42 5.68 23.76
C VAL A 47 -8.00 6.28 25.05
N GLY A 48 -8.60 7.47 24.98
CA GLY A 48 -9.25 8.10 26.13
C GLY A 48 -10.41 7.29 26.72
N TYR A 49 -11.06 6.45 25.94
CA TYR A 49 -12.19 5.61 26.38
C TYR A 49 -11.78 4.28 27.01
N LEU A 50 -10.48 3.94 27.04
CA LEU A 50 -10.01 2.70 27.67
C LEU A 50 -10.20 2.70 29.19
N ALA A 51 -10.25 3.87 29.81
CA ALA A 51 -10.48 4.01 31.25
C ALA A 51 -11.95 3.89 31.64
N ASP A 52 -12.88 4.00 30.68
CA ASP A 52 -14.32 3.91 30.93
C ASP A 52 -14.79 2.46 30.76
N PRO A 53 -15.24 1.79 31.83
CA PRO A 53 -15.72 0.41 31.78
C PRO A 53 -16.83 0.18 30.75
N ALA A 54 -17.66 1.19 30.46
CA ALA A 54 -18.77 1.07 29.53
C ALA A 54 -18.30 0.98 28.05
N PHE A 55 -17.14 1.54 27.72
CA PHE A 55 -16.61 1.64 26.37
C PHE A 55 -15.35 0.82 26.13
N GLN A 56 -14.76 0.26 27.19
CA GLN A 56 -13.45 -0.39 27.18
C GLN A 56 -13.29 -1.43 26.07
N TRP A 57 -14.27 -2.35 25.92
CA TRP A 57 -14.19 -3.42 24.92
C TRP A 57 -14.33 -2.93 23.48
N ALA A 58 -15.21 -1.96 23.25
CA ALA A 58 -15.36 -1.34 21.94
C ALA A 58 -14.11 -0.53 21.59
N ALA A 59 -13.54 0.20 22.56
CA ALA A 59 -12.30 0.96 22.39
C ALA A 59 -11.12 0.03 22.06
N LEU A 60 -10.91 -1.07 22.79
CA LEU A 60 -9.86 -2.05 22.50
C LEU A 60 -10.00 -2.64 21.10
N THR A 61 -11.22 -3.00 20.70
CA THR A 61 -11.49 -3.51 19.36
C THR A 61 -11.12 -2.48 18.29
N LEU A 62 -11.59 -1.25 18.44
CA LEU A 62 -11.33 -0.17 17.47
C LEU A 62 -9.84 0.17 17.38
N ILE A 63 -9.14 0.22 18.50
CA ILE A 63 -7.69 0.44 18.56
C ILE A 63 -6.95 -0.62 17.77
N ALA A 64 -7.26 -1.90 17.98
CA ALA A 64 -6.62 -3.01 17.28
C ALA A 64 -6.79 -2.91 15.76
N PHE A 65 -8.01 -2.61 15.29
CA PHE A 65 -8.29 -2.45 13.87
C PHE A 65 -7.68 -1.18 13.26
N CYS A 66 -7.69 -0.06 13.98
CA CYS A 66 -7.02 1.17 13.55
C CYS A 66 -5.52 0.94 13.39
N PHE A 67 -4.88 0.27 14.36
CA PHE A 67 -3.47 -0.06 14.28
C PHE A 67 -3.15 -0.96 13.08
N ALA A 68 -3.93 -2.01 12.86
CA ALA A 68 -3.78 -2.89 11.70
C ALA A 68 -3.98 -2.14 10.37
N SER A 69 -4.95 -1.21 10.32
CA SER A 69 -5.19 -0.34 9.16
C SER A 69 -4.00 0.58 8.87
N ILE A 70 -3.43 1.21 9.91
CA ILE A 70 -2.24 2.06 9.82
C ILE A 70 -1.07 1.25 9.25
N VAL A 71 -0.81 0.05 9.78
CA VAL A 71 0.24 -0.83 9.28
C VAL A 71 0.02 -1.16 7.80
N ALA A 72 -1.19 -1.54 7.40
CA ALA A 72 -1.51 -1.83 6.00
C ALA A 72 -1.32 -0.60 5.08
N ALA A 73 -1.70 0.60 5.54
CA ALA A 73 -1.51 1.86 4.80
C ALA A 73 -0.02 2.20 4.63
N ILE A 74 0.80 2.03 5.68
CA ILE A 74 2.25 2.20 5.61
C ILE A 74 2.85 1.23 4.58
N TYR A 75 2.43 -0.04 4.59
CA TYR A 75 2.90 -1.02 3.60
C TYR A 75 2.53 -0.67 2.16
N SER A 76 1.45 0.10 1.94
CA SER A 76 1.06 0.59 0.61
C SER A 76 2.02 1.66 0.07
N VAL A 77 2.51 2.57 0.91
CA VAL A 77 3.38 3.70 0.51
C VAL A 77 4.87 3.44 0.72
N MET A 78 5.22 2.42 1.50
CA MET A 78 6.60 2.11 1.84
C MET A 78 7.44 1.86 0.58
N PRO A 79 8.53 2.63 0.34
CA PRO A 79 9.40 2.41 -0.79
C PRO A 79 10.11 1.06 -0.64
N ARG A 80 9.95 0.21 -1.66
CA ARG A 80 10.61 -1.10 -1.71
C ARG A 80 11.60 -1.08 -2.86
N VAL A 81 12.80 -0.68 -2.56
CA VAL A 81 13.94 -0.86 -3.48
C VAL A 81 14.41 -2.31 -3.31
N PRO A 82 14.41 -3.14 -4.36
CA PRO A 82 15.00 -4.46 -4.27
C PRO A 82 16.46 -4.29 -3.86
N LEU A 83 16.87 -5.01 -2.80
CA LEU A 83 18.28 -5.03 -2.41
C LEU A 83 19.11 -5.66 -3.54
N PRO A 84 20.32 -5.13 -3.83
CA PRO A 84 21.19 -5.70 -4.85
C PRO A 84 21.45 -7.17 -4.51
N SER A 85 21.08 -8.06 -5.43
CA SER A 85 21.43 -9.47 -5.33
C SER A 85 22.96 -9.60 -5.41
N LYS A 86 23.58 -10.20 -4.40
CA LYS A 86 25.03 -10.47 -4.39
C LYS A 86 25.49 -11.45 -5.49
N ASN A 87 24.57 -12.18 -6.05
CA ASN A 87 24.82 -13.00 -7.22
C ASN A 87 24.53 -12.14 -8.44
N GLY A 88 25.56 -11.66 -9.12
CA GLY A 88 25.49 -10.98 -10.41
C GLY A 88 24.75 -11.88 -11.44
N ALA A 89 23.45 -12.01 -11.27
CA ALA A 89 22.60 -12.68 -12.22
C ALA A 89 22.65 -11.80 -13.48
N ARG A 90 23.42 -12.23 -14.47
CA ARG A 90 23.32 -11.74 -15.84
C ARG A 90 21.85 -11.70 -16.19
N HIS A 91 21.29 -10.51 -16.25
CA HIS A 91 19.90 -10.37 -16.65
C HIS A 91 19.79 -10.85 -18.11
N ASP A 92 19.11 -11.97 -18.29
CA ASP A 92 18.84 -12.49 -19.62
C ASP A 92 17.89 -11.52 -20.32
N MET A 93 18.35 -10.85 -21.37
CA MET A 93 17.53 -9.94 -22.20
C MET A 93 16.30 -10.65 -22.77
N LYS A 94 16.29 -11.99 -22.78
CA LYS A 94 15.16 -12.81 -23.22
C LYS A 94 14.13 -13.10 -22.13
N ASP A 95 14.41 -12.76 -20.86
CA ASP A 95 13.43 -12.91 -19.80
C ASP A 95 12.23 -11.98 -20.07
N PRO A 96 11.00 -12.51 -20.14
CA PRO A 96 9.80 -11.69 -20.30
C PRO A 96 9.60 -10.63 -19.23
N ASN A 97 10.19 -10.83 -18.05
CA ASN A 97 10.12 -9.89 -16.91
C ASN A 97 11.27 -8.86 -16.93
N TYR A 98 12.23 -9.00 -17.84
CA TYR A 98 13.34 -8.06 -17.96
C TYR A 98 12.85 -6.73 -18.54
N ASN A 99 13.01 -5.66 -17.77
CA ASN A 99 12.61 -4.32 -18.19
C ASN A 99 13.68 -3.29 -17.79
N PRO A 100 14.58 -2.92 -18.71
CA PRO A 100 15.66 -1.97 -18.43
C PRO A 100 15.18 -0.52 -18.20
N LEU A 101 13.95 -0.19 -18.57
CA LEU A 101 13.36 1.13 -18.30
C LEU A 101 12.77 1.23 -16.88
N PHE A 102 12.56 0.09 -16.21
CA PHE A 102 12.04 0.08 -14.85
C PHE A 102 13.18 0.20 -13.83
N PHE A 103 13.09 1.21 -12.94
CA PHE A 103 14.14 1.51 -11.97
C PHE A 103 14.55 0.29 -11.12
N GLY A 104 13.63 -0.59 -10.77
CA GLY A 104 13.90 -1.82 -10.02
C GLY A 104 14.76 -2.83 -10.77
N THR A 105 14.94 -2.68 -12.08
CA THR A 105 15.80 -3.54 -12.91
C THR A 105 17.17 -2.88 -13.15
N PHE A 106 17.20 -1.65 -13.63
CA PHE A 106 18.46 -1.01 -14.04
C PHE A 106 19.39 -0.65 -12.87
N ILE A 107 18.87 -0.47 -11.64
CA ILE A 107 19.75 -0.24 -10.47
C ILE A 107 20.70 -1.41 -10.16
N HIS A 108 20.47 -2.56 -10.74
CA HIS A 108 21.33 -3.75 -10.59
C HIS A 108 22.28 -3.94 -11.77
N MET A 109 22.21 -3.06 -12.78
CA MET A 109 23.07 -3.08 -13.95
C MET A 109 24.28 -2.18 -13.74
N THR A 110 25.40 -2.54 -14.38
CA THR A 110 26.51 -1.59 -14.56
C THR A 110 26.13 -0.53 -15.61
N LEU A 111 26.84 0.58 -15.61
CA LEU A 111 26.60 1.64 -16.60
C LEU A 111 26.86 1.13 -18.03
N GLU A 112 27.87 0.27 -18.19
CA GLU A 112 28.21 -0.35 -19.47
C GLU A 112 27.06 -1.25 -19.98
N GLU A 113 26.53 -2.12 -19.12
CA GLU A 113 25.38 -2.99 -19.46
C GLU A 113 24.13 -2.17 -19.80
N TYR A 114 23.88 -1.10 -19.03
CA TYR A 114 22.76 -0.21 -19.30
C TYR A 114 22.92 0.53 -20.63
N ASN A 115 24.13 1.04 -20.94
CA ASN A 115 24.42 1.71 -22.20
C ASN A 115 24.26 0.78 -23.40
N GLU A 116 24.72 -0.47 -23.33
CA GLU A 116 24.58 -1.48 -24.38
C GLU A 116 23.09 -1.71 -24.72
N VAL A 117 22.25 -1.90 -23.69
CA VAL A 117 20.81 -2.09 -23.85
C VAL A 117 20.15 -0.84 -24.45
N MET A 118 20.52 0.35 -23.96
CA MET A 118 19.95 1.61 -24.47
C MET A 118 20.39 1.92 -25.89
N GLU A 119 21.61 1.56 -26.27
CA GLU A 119 22.09 1.72 -27.64
C GLU A 119 21.27 0.89 -28.62
N HIS A 120 20.95 -0.35 -28.29
CA HIS A 120 20.04 -1.18 -29.08
C HIS A 120 18.65 -0.57 -29.19
N ALA A 121 18.07 -0.13 -28.07
CA ALA A 121 16.74 0.45 -28.02
C ALA A 121 16.62 1.77 -28.83
N VAL A 122 17.66 2.60 -28.83
CA VAL A 122 17.67 3.89 -29.55
C VAL A 122 17.83 3.67 -31.05
N ASN A 123 18.58 2.65 -31.47
CA ASN A 123 18.86 2.37 -32.87
C ASN A 123 17.76 1.56 -33.59
N ASP A 124 16.90 0.86 -32.83
CA ASP A 124 15.72 0.16 -33.36
C ASP A 124 14.41 0.70 -32.78
N PRO A 125 13.65 1.50 -33.55
CA PRO A 125 12.36 2.02 -33.11
C PRO A 125 11.34 0.96 -32.68
N SER A 126 11.40 -0.24 -33.25
CA SER A 126 10.49 -1.34 -32.88
C SER A 126 10.84 -1.89 -31.48
N GLU A 127 12.12 -2.00 -31.17
CA GLU A 127 12.60 -2.42 -29.87
C GLU A 127 12.30 -1.37 -28.79
N ALA A 128 12.52 -0.10 -29.10
CA ALA A 128 12.15 1.00 -28.21
C ALA A 128 10.67 0.97 -27.81
N VAL A 129 9.77 0.78 -28.78
CA VAL A 129 8.33 0.67 -28.52
C VAL A 129 8.00 -0.56 -27.68
N GLU A 130 8.64 -1.70 -27.96
CA GLU A 130 8.42 -2.92 -27.17
C GLU A 130 8.83 -2.72 -25.70
N LEU A 131 9.98 -2.07 -25.46
CA LEU A 131 10.44 -1.75 -24.11
C LEU A 131 9.47 -0.78 -23.39
N MET A 132 8.95 0.23 -24.09
CA MET A 132 7.94 1.14 -23.51
C MET A 132 6.65 0.42 -23.13
N VAL A 133 6.14 -0.48 -23.97
CA VAL A 133 4.96 -1.30 -23.68
C VAL A 133 5.21 -2.19 -22.46
N ARG A 134 6.39 -2.79 -22.38
CA ARG A 134 6.80 -3.65 -21.25
C ARG A 134 6.92 -2.83 -19.96
N GLU A 135 7.43 -1.60 -20.03
CA GLU A 135 7.47 -0.69 -18.88
C GLU A 135 6.06 -0.38 -18.36
N ILE A 136 5.14 0.01 -19.24
CA ILE A 136 3.76 0.31 -18.90
C ILE A 136 3.09 -0.89 -18.22
N TYR A 137 3.27 -2.10 -18.79
CA TYR A 137 2.74 -3.33 -18.21
C TYR A 137 3.31 -3.61 -16.80
N THR A 138 4.63 -3.53 -16.66
CA THR A 138 5.33 -3.75 -15.36
C THR A 138 4.87 -2.76 -14.32
N LEU A 139 4.75 -1.49 -14.68
CA LEU A 139 4.25 -0.43 -13.80
C LEU A 139 2.79 -0.68 -13.39
N GLY A 140 1.94 -1.09 -14.32
CA GLY A 140 0.54 -1.45 -14.04
C GLY A 140 0.43 -2.64 -13.07
N CYS A 141 1.20 -3.69 -13.28
CA CYS A 141 1.28 -4.84 -12.37
C CYS A 141 1.79 -4.44 -10.99
N PHE A 142 2.84 -3.63 -10.91
CA PHE A 142 3.36 -3.11 -9.64
C PHE A 142 2.29 -2.34 -8.86
N LEU A 143 1.57 -1.45 -9.53
CA LEU A 143 0.47 -0.68 -8.93
C LEU A 143 -0.61 -1.62 -8.37
N ALA A 144 -1.12 -2.52 -9.20
CA ALA A 144 -2.24 -3.39 -8.84
C ALA A 144 -1.90 -4.31 -7.67
N TYR A 145 -0.78 -5.03 -7.76
CA TYR A 145 -0.41 -6.07 -6.79
C TYR A 145 0.30 -5.54 -5.56
N ARG A 146 0.97 -4.39 -5.63
CA ARG A 146 1.73 -3.84 -4.51
C ARG A 146 0.99 -2.72 -3.81
N LYS A 147 0.59 -1.66 -4.52
CA LYS A 147 -0.01 -0.48 -3.89
C LYS A 147 -1.50 -0.68 -3.58
N TYR A 148 -2.32 -0.94 -4.61
CA TYR A 148 -3.76 -1.00 -4.45
C TYR A 148 -4.24 -2.14 -3.56
N ARG A 149 -3.54 -3.27 -3.54
CA ARG A 149 -3.87 -4.40 -2.66
C ARG A 149 -3.78 -4.02 -1.18
N TYR A 150 -2.67 -3.41 -0.76
CA TYR A 150 -2.49 -3.00 0.64
C TYR A 150 -3.40 -1.84 1.02
N LEU A 151 -3.60 -0.89 0.11
CA LEU A 151 -4.56 0.19 0.29
C LEU A 151 -5.97 -0.34 0.53
N ARG A 152 -6.42 -1.30 -0.26
CA ARG A 152 -7.71 -1.98 -0.06
C ARG A 152 -7.83 -2.62 1.32
N TRP A 153 -6.78 -3.31 1.77
CA TRP A 153 -6.77 -3.90 3.10
C TRP A 153 -6.85 -2.84 4.20
N ALA A 154 -6.16 -1.71 4.07
CA ALA A 154 -6.23 -0.62 5.04
C ALA A 154 -7.67 -0.12 5.21
N TYR A 155 -8.38 0.15 4.10
CA TYR A 155 -9.78 0.57 4.13
C TYR A 155 -10.71 -0.50 4.72
N LEU A 156 -10.54 -1.77 4.33
CA LEU A 156 -11.38 -2.86 4.85
C LEU A 156 -11.18 -3.07 6.34
N LEU A 157 -9.94 -3.02 6.83
CA LEU A 157 -9.63 -3.13 8.26
C LEU A 157 -10.25 -1.98 9.04
N PHE A 158 -10.11 -0.75 8.57
CA PHE A 158 -10.70 0.40 9.24
C PHE A 158 -12.22 0.31 9.30
N LEU A 159 -12.87 0.01 8.16
CA LEU A 159 -14.33 -0.12 8.10
C LEU A 159 -14.83 -1.26 8.98
N SER A 160 -14.20 -2.43 8.93
CA SER A 160 -14.57 -3.56 9.81
C SER A 160 -14.34 -3.23 11.27
N GLY A 161 -13.29 -2.48 11.61
CA GLY A 161 -13.06 -2.00 12.98
C GLY A 161 -14.20 -1.13 13.49
N LEU A 162 -14.67 -0.17 12.71
CA LEU A 162 -15.81 0.67 13.06
C LEU A 162 -17.10 -0.14 13.26
N LEU A 163 -17.37 -1.07 12.34
CA LEU A 163 -18.58 -1.90 12.42
C LEU A 163 -18.55 -2.86 13.63
N ILE A 164 -17.43 -3.55 13.84
CA ILE A 164 -17.29 -4.52 14.94
C ILE A 164 -17.28 -3.79 16.28
N ALA A 165 -16.58 -2.68 16.42
CA ALA A 165 -16.58 -1.89 17.65
C ALA A 165 -17.98 -1.37 17.98
N GLY A 166 -18.75 -0.91 16.97
CA GLY A 166 -20.15 -0.53 17.15
C GLY A 166 -21.05 -1.70 17.59
N LEU A 167 -20.86 -2.88 17.03
CA LEU A 167 -21.59 -4.09 17.44
C LEU A 167 -21.21 -4.52 18.87
N VAL A 168 -19.93 -4.48 19.22
CA VAL A 168 -19.45 -4.77 20.59
C VAL A 168 -20.07 -3.79 21.57
N GLN A 169 -20.10 -2.49 21.25
CA GLN A 169 -20.73 -1.50 22.10
C GLN A 169 -22.22 -1.74 22.29
N ALA A 170 -22.95 -2.03 21.20
CA ALA A 170 -24.38 -2.35 21.28
C ALA A 170 -24.65 -3.59 22.15
N LEU A 171 -23.80 -4.61 22.02
CA LEU A 171 -23.90 -5.83 22.84
C LEU A 171 -23.62 -5.52 24.33
N CYS A 172 -22.59 -4.73 24.64
CA CYS A 172 -22.29 -4.32 26.02
C CYS A 172 -23.48 -3.58 26.67
N VAL A 173 -24.08 -2.62 25.95
CA VAL A 173 -25.27 -1.90 26.42
C VAL A 173 -26.45 -2.84 26.65
N LEU A 174 -26.69 -3.82 25.75
CA LEU A 174 -27.75 -4.79 25.91
C LEU A 174 -27.55 -5.67 27.15
N LEU A 175 -26.32 -6.17 27.38
CA LEU A 175 -25.99 -6.99 28.55
C LEU A 175 -26.19 -6.21 29.86
N LEU A 176 -25.75 -4.94 29.91
CA LEU A 176 -25.97 -4.05 31.07
C LEU A 176 -27.47 -3.87 31.35
N ASN A 177 -28.29 -3.69 30.33
CA ASN A 177 -29.72 -3.55 30.48
C ASN A 177 -30.40 -4.86 30.99
N LEU A 178 -29.77 -6.01 30.75
CA LEU A 178 -30.21 -7.32 31.27
C LEU A 178 -29.69 -7.65 32.69
N GLY A 179 -28.94 -6.71 33.31
CA GLY A 179 -28.31 -6.89 34.61
C GLY A 179 -27.08 -7.81 34.61
N ILE A 180 -26.53 -8.09 33.45
CA ILE A 180 -25.29 -8.87 33.28
C ILE A 180 -24.13 -7.90 33.15
N GLU A 181 -23.25 -7.84 34.14
CA GLU A 181 -22.06 -7.00 34.06
C GLU A 181 -21.04 -7.64 33.11
N PRO A 182 -20.64 -6.94 32.02
CA PRO A 182 -19.53 -7.41 31.17
C PRO A 182 -18.22 -7.36 31.97
N TRP A 183 -17.33 -8.33 31.72
CA TRP A 183 -16.03 -8.41 32.38
C TRP A 183 -15.24 -7.12 32.21
N HIS A 184 -14.79 -6.54 33.35
CA HIS A 184 -13.94 -5.34 33.34
C HIS A 184 -12.48 -5.75 33.53
N ILE A 185 -11.61 -5.26 32.62
CA ILE A 185 -10.17 -5.36 32.81
C ILE A 185 -9.74 -4.09 33.55
N HIS A 186 -9.24 -4.21 34.78
CA HIS A 186 -8.64 -3.09 35.51
C HIS A 186 -7.29 -2.73 34.88
N LEU A 187 -7.31 -1.88 33.85
CA LEU A 187 -6.11 -1.42 33.15
C LEU A 187 -5.37 -0.30 33.93
N VAL A 188 -6.05 0.32 34.89
CA VAL A 188 -5.45 1.31 35.75
C VAL A 188 -5.49 0.79 37.19
N PRO A 189 -4.33 0.67 37.90
CA PRO A 189 -4.34 0.34 39.32
C PRO A 189 -5.12 1.42 40.05
N ALA A 190 -6.04 1.00 40.94
CA ALA A 190 -6.74 1.92 41.82
C ALA A 190 -5.69 2.81 42.52
N SER A 191 -5.83 4.14 42.39
CA SER A 191 -5.02 5.06 43.15
C SER A 191 -5.12 4.68 44.62
N PRO A 192 -4.02 4.49 45.38
CA PRO A 192 -4.14 4.22 46.81
C PRO A 192 -4.92 5.38 47.44
N ALA A 193 -6.05 5.02 48.08
CA ALA A 193 -6.84 5.98 48.83
C ALA A 193 -5.89 6.66 49.80
N GLY A 194 -5.76 7.98 49.67
CA GLY A 194 -4.89 8.78 50.49
C GLY A 194 -5.30 8.62 51.95
N GLY A 195 -4.36 8.11 52.75
CA GLY A 195 -4.41 8.19 54.21
C GLY A 195 -3.94 9.54 54.70
#